data_7a28d524b6c46ddbc7d1ef821acb58e3
#
_entry.id   7a28d524b6c46ddbc7d1ef821acb58e3
#
_cell.length_a   1.000
_cell.length_b   1.000
_cell.length_c   1.000
_cell.angle_alpha   90.00
_cell.angle_beta   90.00
_cell.angle_gamma   90.00
#
_symmetry.space_group_name_H-M   'P 1'
#
loop_
_entity.id
_entity.type
_entity.pdbx_description
1 polymer ?
#
loop_
_entity_poly.entity_id
_entity_poly.type
_entity_poly.pdbx_seq_one_letter_code
_entity_poly.pdbx_strand_id
1 'polypeptide(L)'
;DVAQELVDRIETHSPKLVEDLIPEKITLGVLVQVLQNLLEENISLKDMRTILETIAKEASSTQNPKVLTAAIRPELGRLIIQDLVDVNEALPVLTLDPELEQLFNDLVTRSQNPDEIALEPTLADGLFTSTKEAIDELERKEMPAVLVVSPIIRAWLSKLLRRVTKDLTVLSYVEIPDDQPISVTSTISIKREEAANTGPVSYTHLRAHETDRY
;
A
#
# COMPACT_ATOMS: atom_id res chain seq x y z
N ASP A 1 2.83 17.83 -23.75
CA ASP A 1 2.14 17.27 -22.58
C ASP A 1 2.54 15.80 -22.45
N VAL A 2 3.13 15.41 -21.29
CA VAL A 2 3.69 14.06 -21.05
C VAL A 2 2.64 12.97 -21.32
N ALA A 3 1.37 13.23 -21.05
CA ALA A 3 0.28 12.31 -21.30
C ALA A 3 0.07 12.06 -22.81
N GLN A 4 0.16 13.08 -23.64
CA GLN A 4 0.03 12.95 -25.08
C GLN A 4 1.24 12.20 -25.69
N GLU A 5 2.42 12.49 -25.21
CA GLU A 5 3.65 11.77 -25.62
C GLU A 5 3.62 10.28 -25.29
N LEU A 6 3.05 9.92 -24.13
CA LEU A 6 2.80 8.54 -23.74
C LEU A 6 1.81 7.85 -24.69
N VAL A 7 0.72 8.52 -25.02
CA VAL A 7 -0.31 7.99 -25.94
C VAL A 7 0.27 7.80 -27.33
N ASP A 8 1.00 8.79 -27.87
CA ASP A 8 1.63 8.71 -29.18
C ASP A 8 2.65 7.53 -29.26
N ARG A 9 3.37 7.25 -28.16
CA ARG A 9 4.25 6.08 -28.08
C ARG A 9 3.46 4.77 -28.05
N ILE A 10 2.33 4.71 -27.35
CA ILE A 10 1.48 3.52 -27.28
C ILE A 10 0.85 3.22 -28.64
N GLU A 11 0.34 4.25 -29.32
CA GLU A 11 -0.21 4.13 -30.68
C GLU A 11 0.82 3.61 -31.66
N THR A 12 2.10 4.01 -31.50
CA THR A 12 3.20 3.52 -32.35
C THR A 12 3.49 2.04 -32.13
N HIS A 13 3.36 1.53 -30.89
CA HIS A 13 3.73 0.14 -30.54
C HIS A 13 2.55 -0.84 -30.59
N SER A 14 1.33 -0.37 -30.40
CA SER A 14 0.13 -1.22 -30.31
C SER A 14 -1.13 -0.53 -30.86
N PRO A 15 -1.11 -0.06 -32.14
CA PRO A 15 -2.18 0.77 -32.67
C PRO A 15 -3.55 0.11 -32.60
N LYS A 16 -3.66 -1.16 -32.93
CA LYS A 16 -4.93 -1.90 -32.93
C LYS A 16 -5.56 -2.02 -31.52
N LEU A 17 -4.72 -2.25 -30.50
CA LEU A 17 -5.22 -2.33 -29.11
C LEU A 17 -5.73 -0.99 -28.61
N VAL A 18 -5.11 0.10 -29.04
CA VAL A 18 -5.54 1.45 -28.68
C VAL A 18 -6.84 1.82 -29.40
N GLU A 19 -6.93 1.53 -30.72
CA GLU A 19 -8.13 1.76 -31.51
C GLU A 19 -9.35 0.99 -30.96
N ASP A 20 -9.15 -0.27 -30.55
CA ASP A 20 -10.21 -1.11 -29.98
C ASP A 20 -10.59 -0.69 -28.54
N LEU A 21 -9.73 0.05 -27.85
CA LEU A 21 -9.92 0.45 -26.47
C LEU A 21 -10.51 1.87 -26.32
N ILE A 22 -10.05 2.82 -27.14
CA ILE A 22 -10.42 4.23 -27.09
C ILE A 22 -11.16 4.63 -28.37
N PRO A 23 -12.30 5.30 -28.31
CA PRO A 23 -13.05 5.68 -27.08
C PRO A 23 -14.08 4.65 -26.62
N GLU A 24 -14.20 3.48 -27.29
CA GLU A 24 -15.34 2.57 -27.12
C GLU A 24 -15.43 1.97 -25.70
N LYS A 25 -14.30 1.61 -25.09
CA LYS A 25 -14.27 0.94 -23.79
C LYS A 25 -13.91 1.88 -22.65
N ILE A 26 -12.90 2.74 -22.85
CA ILE A 26 -12.48 3.73 -21.86
C ILE A 26 -12.19 5.07 -22.55
N THR A 27 -12.19 6.13 -21.76
CA THR A 27 -11.73 7.44 -22.24
C THR A 27 -10.20 7.54 -22.18
N LEU A 28 -9.64 8.40 -23.04
CA LEU A 28 -8.21 8.71 -22.99
C LEU A 28 -7.76 9.18 -21.59
N GLY A 29 -8.59 9.98 -20.91
CA GLY A 29 -8.32 10.46 -19.55
C GLY A 29 -8.18 9.34 -18.53
N VAL A 30 -8.99 8.29 -18.62
CA VAL A 30 -8.90 7.08 -17.77
C VAL A 30 -7.59 6.35 -18.03
N LEU A 31 -7.21 6.14 -19.30
CA LEU A 31 -5.94 5.49 -19.63
C LEU A 31 -4.75 6.27 -19.05
N VAL A 32 -4.71 7.57 -19.30
CA VAL A 32 -3.64 8.45 -18.78
C VAL A 32 -3.54 8.34 -17.26
N GLN A 33 -4.68 8.38 -16.55
CA GLN A 33 -4.69 8.28 -15.10
C GLN A 33 -4.18 6.92 -14.58
N VAL A 34 -4.52 5.83 -15.27
CA VAL A 34 -3.98 4.48 -14.94
C VAL A 34 -2.47 4.45 -15.10
N LEU A 35 -1.95 4.96 -16.22
CA LEU A 35 -0.50 5.00 -16.47
C LEU A 35 0.23 5.89 -15.45
N GLN A 36 -0.35 7.03 -15.10
CA GLN A 36 0.18 7.90 -14.05
C GLN A 36 0.21 7.20 -12.70
N ASN A 37 -0.85 6.49 -12.31
CA ASN A 37 -0.88 5.73 -11.07
C ASN A 37 0.23 4.65 -10.99
N LEU A 38 0.52 3.97 -12.11
CA LEU A 38 1.62 3.00 -12.19
C LEU A 38 2.99 3.68 -12.04
N LEU A 39 3.20 4.78 -12.77
CA LEU A 39 4.45 5.55 -12.71
C LEU A 39 4.71 6.19 -11.36
N GLU A 40 3.67 6.66 -10.68
CA GLU A 40 3.77 7.19 -9.33
C GLU A 40 4.31 6.17 -8.32
N GLU A 41 4.10 4.89 -8.58
CA GLU A 41 4.62 3.79 -7.77
C GLU A 41 5.88 3.15 -8.37
N ASN A 42 6.56 3.84 -9.29
CA ASN A 42 7.77 3.40 -10.00
C ASN A 42 7.59 2.08 -10.78
N ILE A 43 6.36 1.75 -11.18
CA ILE A 43 6.12 0.55 -11.99
C ILE A 43 6.44 0.85 -13.45
N SER A 44 7.27 -0.01 -14.03
CA SER A 44 7.69 0.09 -15.43
C SER A 44 6.51 -0.13 -16.38
N LEU A 45 6.40 0.75 -17.39
CA LEU A 45 5.42 0.62 -18.46
C LEU A 45 5.95 -0.20 -19.67
N LYS A 46 7.04 -0.94 -19.51
CA LYS A 46 7.65 -1.72 -20.62
C LYS A 46 6.69 -2.76 -21.19
N ASP A 47 5.90 -3.39 -20.35
CA ASP A 47 4.88 -4.36 -20.78
C ASP A 47 3.52 -3.67 -20.99
N MET A 48 3.51 -2.72 -21.94
CA MET A 48 2.31 -1.98 -22.31
C MET A 48 1.21 -2.91 -22.82
N ARG A 49 1.59 -4.02 -23.43
CA ARG A 49 0.63 -4.99 -23.95
C ARG A 49 -0.21 -5.58 -22.83
N THR A 50 0.40 -6.11 -21.78
CA THR A 50 -0.30 -6.64 -20.62
C THR A 50 -1.18 -5.58 -19.96
N ILE A 51 -0.70 -4.34 -19.85
CA ILE A 51 -1.48 -3.21 -19.31
C ILE A 51 -2.75 -3.00 -20.12
N LEU A 52 -2.65 -2.85 -21.44
CA LEU A 52 -3.80 -2.58 -22.32
C LEU A 52 -4.78 -3.77 -22.39
N GLU A 53 -4.27 -5.00 -22.48
CA GLU A 53 -5.10 -6.20 -22.47
C GLU A 53 -5.90 -6.33 -21.16
N THR A 54 -5.28 -6.04 -20.02
CA THR A 54 -5.97 -6.06 -18.72
C THR A 54 -7.03 -4.96 -18.63
N ILE A 55 -6.71 -3.74 -19.07
CA ILE A 55 -7.70 -2.66 -19.16
C ILE A 55 -8.87 -3.07 -20.05
N ALA A 56 -8.61 -3.63 -21.23
CA ALA A 56 -9.64 -4.04 -22.16
C ALA A 56 -10.59 -5.10 -21.58
N LYS A 57 -10.06 -5.99 -20.74
CA LYS A 57 -10.83 -7.03 -20.04
C LYS A 57 -11.71 -6.40 -18.94
N GLU A 58 -11.16 -5.53 -18.13
CA GLU A 58 -11.83 -4.95 -16.95
C GLU A 58 -12.75 -3.77 -17.30
N ALA A 59 -12.55 -3.10 -18.43
CA ALA A 59 -13.27 -1.89 -18.85
C ALA A 59 -14.78 -2.07 -18.99
N SER A 60 -15.26 -3.33 -19.23
CA SER A 60 -16.68 -3.67 -19.25
C SER A 60 -17.33 -3.60 -17.87
N SER A 61 -16.55 -3.78 -16.81
CA SER A 61 -17.03 -3.82 -15.43
C SER A 61 -16.78 -2.50 -14.68
N THR A 62 -15.72 -1.79 -15.03
CA THR A 62 -15.35 -0.55 -14.35
C THR A 62 -14.54 0.38 -15.24
N GLN A 63 -14.75 1.69 -15.05
CA GLN A 63 -13.91 2.74 -15.63
C GLN A 63 -13.14 3.52 -14.54
N ASN A 64 -13.15 3.04 -13.31
CA ASN A 64 -12.42 3.67 -12.23
C ASN A 64 -10.91 3.41 -12.37
N PRO A 65 -10.07 4.45 -12.57
CA PRO A 65 -8.64 4.26 -12.79
C PRO A 65 -7.93 3.53 -11.65
N LYS A 66 -8.37 3.71 -10.39
CA LYS A 66 -7.78 3.04 -9.22
C LYS A 66 -8.05 1.53 -9.25
N VAL A 67 -9.28 1.13 -9.63
CA VAL A 67 -9.66 -0.28 -9.75
C VAL A 67 -8.91 -0.94 -10.90
N LEU A 68 -8.84 -0.26 -12.05
CA LEU A 68 -8.07 -0.74 -13.20
C LEU A 68 -6.57 -0.90 -12.86
N THR A 69 -5.98 0.09 -12.18
CA THR A 69 -4.59 0.00 -11.72
C THR A 69 -4.39 -1.21 -10.78
N ALA A 70 -5.30 -1.44 -9.84
CA ALA A 70 -5.23 -2.58 -8.93
C ALA A 70 -5.35 -3.93 -9.65
N ALA A 71 -6.12 -4.01 -10.73
CA ALA A 71 -6.25 -5.21 -11.56
C ALA A 71 -5.00 -5.48 -12.43
N ILE A 72 -4.31 -4.42 -12.88
CA ILE A 72 -3.09 -4.55 -13.70
C ILE A 72 -1.90 -5.05 -12.89
N ARG A 73 -1.76 -4.61 -11.64
CA ARG A 73 -0.57 -4.89 -10.82
C ARG A 73 -0.25 -6.38 -10.63
N PRO A 74 -1.20 -7.27 -10.33
CA PRO A 74 -0.94 -8.71 -10.28
C PRO A 74 -0.43 -9.28 -11.60
N GLU A 75 -0.95 -8.83 -12.73
CA GLU A 75 -0.50 -9.25 -14.07
C GLU A 75 0.95 -8.81 -14.37
N LEU A 76 1.38 -7.70 -13.77
CA LEU A 76 2.75 -7.21 -13.83
C LEU A 76 3.64 -7.73 -12.68
N GLY A 77 3.15 -8.61 -11.82
CA GLY A 77 3.85 -9.04 -10.61
C GLY A 77 5.28 -9.54 -10.86
N ARG A 78 5.49 -10.36 -11.89
CA ARG A 78 6.83 -10.82 -12.28
C ARG A 78 7.76 -9.68 -12.69
N LEU A 79 7.25 -8.72 -13.44
CA LEU A 79 8.02 -7.56 -13.89
C LEU A 79 8.41 -6.68 -12.67
N ILE A 80 7.46 -6.45 -11.76
CA ILE A 80 7.70 -5.67 -10.55
C ILE A 80 8.79 -6.32 -9.69
N ILE A 81 8.73 -7.65 -9.51
CA ILE A 81 9.70 -8.37 -8.69
C ILE A 81 11.08 -8.42 -9.33
N GLN A 82 11.16 -8.56 -10.66
CA GLN A 82 12.43 -8.54 -11.38
C GLN A 82 13.19 -7.21 -11.27
N ASP A 83 12.46 -6.12 -11.04
CA ASP A 83 13.09 -4.81 -10.77
C ASP A 83 13.58 -4.68 -9.31
N LEU A 84 13.24 -5.63 -8.41
CA LEU A 84 13.58 -5.61 -6.99
C LEU A 84 14.68 -6.62 -6.62
N VAL A 85 14.64 -7.82 -7.17
CA VAL A 85 15.60 -8.92 -6.89
C VAL A 85 15.94 -9.70 -8.15
N ASP A 86 17.08 -10.35 -8.13
CA ASP A 86 17.51 -11.21 -9.25
C ASP A 86 16.65 -12.49 -9.36
N VAL A 87 16.67 -13.07 -10.54
CA VAL A 87 15.91 -14.29 -10.84
C VAL A 87 16.36 -15.43 -9.91
N ASN A 88 15.40 -16.09 -9.29
CA ASN A 88 15.55 -17.16 -8.29
C ASN A 88 16.05 -16.72 -6.90
N GLU A 89 16.24 -15.43 -6.65
CA GLU A 89 16.47 -14.95 -5.30
C GLU A 89 15.18 -14.82 -4.52
N ALA A 90 15.26 -15.05 -3.19
CA ALA A 90 14.13 -14.82 -2.33
C ALA A 90 13.90 -13.32 -2.15
N LEU A 91 12.66 -12.88 -2.39
CA LEU A 91 12.26 -11.49 -2.15
C LEU A 91 12.26 -11.21 -0.64
N PRO A 92 13.12 -10.31 -0.14
CA PRO A 92 13.05 -9.89 1.26
C PRO A 92 11.83 -8.99 1.45
N VAL A 93 11.00 -9.32 2.44
CA VAL A 93 9.76 -8.58 2.68
C VAL A 93 9.63 -8.16 4.14
N LEU A 94 9.05 -6.98 4.32
CA LEU A 94 8.46 -6.51 5.56
C LEU A 94 6.98 -6.93 5.59
N THR A 95 6.46 -7.19 6.76
CA THR A 95 5.04 -7.44 6.99
C THR A 95 4.51 -6.44 8.02
N LEU A 96 3.20 -6.29 8.11
CA LEU A 96 2.57 -5.61 9.23
C LEU A 96 2.30 -6.62 10.37
N ASP A 97 2.30 -6.11 11.59
CA ASP A 97 1.70 -6.84 12.70
C ASP A 97 0.23 -7.18 12.38
N PRO A 98 -0.23 -8.41 12.65
CA PRO A 98 -1.57 -8.86 12.26
C PRO A 98 -2.71 -8.00 12.84
N GLU A 99 -2.57 -7.50 14.09
CA GLU A 99 -3.58 -6.64 14.69
C GLU A 99 -3.62 -5.27 14.01
N LEU A 100 -2.45 -4.75 13.62
CA LEU A 100 -2.33 -3.49 12.90
C LEU A 100 -2.91 -3.62 11.48
N GLU A 101 -2.62 -4.71 10.80
CA GLU A 101 -3.17 -4.99 9.46
C GLU A 101 -4.69 -5.12 9.50
N GLN A 102 -5.24 -5.83 10.49
CA GLN A 102 -6.67 -5.96 10.68
C GLN A 102 -7.34 -4.61 10.96
N LEU A 103 -6.72 -3.78 11.81
CA LEU A 103 -7.19 -2.42 12.08
C LEU A 103 -7.30 -1.60 10.80
N PHE A 104 -6.27 -1.64 9.95
CA PHE A 104 -6.27 -0.89 8.69
C PHE A 104 -7.28 -1.46 7.68
N ASN A 105 -7.42 -2.79 7.60
CA ASN A 105 -8.46 -3.42 6.78
C ASN A 105 -9.86 -2.94 7.17
N ASP A 106 -10.14 -2.89 8.46
CA ASP A 106 -11.42 -2.41 8.99
C ASP A 106 -11.66 -0.92 8.68
N LEU A 107 -10.63 -0.09 8.84
CA LEU A 107 -10.71 1.34 8.51
C LEU A 107 -11.01 1.58 7.03
N VAL A 108 -10.28 0.93 6.15
CA VAL A 108 -10.47 1.08 4.70
C VAL A 108 -11.81 0.51 4.24
N THR A 109 -12.21 -0.65 4.76
CA THR A 109 -13.49 -1.29 4.40
C THR A 109 -14.70 -0.48 4.82
N ARG A 110 -14.64 0.19 5.97
CA ARG A 110 -15.73 1.03 6.48
C ARG A 110 -15.77 2.42 5.85
N SER A 111 -14.69 2.85 5.22
CA SER A 111 -14.62 4.17 4.59
C SER A 111 -15.32 4.19 3.24
N GLN A 112 -16.10 5.24 2.98
CA GLN A 112 -16.66 5.51 1.65
C GLN A 112 -15.57 6.05 0.70
N ASN A 113 -14.57 6.74 1.25
CA ASN A 113 -13.45 7.29 0.51
C ASN A 113 -12.13 7.03 1.26
N PRO A 114 -11.36 6.01 0.86
CA PRO A 114 -10.08 5.70 1.51
C PRO A 114 -9.08 6.86 1.52
N ASP A 115 -9.16 7.76 0.54
CA ASP A 115 -8.26 8.93 0.48
C ASP A 115 -8.47 9.94 1.60
N GLU A 116 -9.64 9.91 2.25
CA GLU A 116 -10.01 10.81 3.35
C GLU A 116 -9.78 10.20 4.74
N ILE A 117 -9.28 8.96 4.80
CA ILE A 117 -8.97 8.33 6.09
C ILE A 117 -7.84 9.10 6.76
N ALA A 118 -8.14 9.70 7.90
CA ALA A 118 -7.16 10.27 8.81
C ALA A 118 -6.85 9.27 9.93
N LEU A 119 -5.58 8.94 10.10
CA LEU A 119 -5.15 8.18 11.27
C LEU A 119 -5.06 9.10 12.48
N GLU A 120 -5.30 8.53 13.64
CA GLU A 120 -4.99 9.20 14.91
C GLU A 120 -3.49 9.54 14.94
N PRO A 121 -3.10 10.75 15.40
CA PRO A 121 -1.72 11.24 15.28
C PRO A 121 -0.68 10.28 15.88
N THR A 122 -0.92 9.75 17.06
CA THR A 122 0.02 8.82 17.73
C THR A 122 0.19 7.52 16.92
N LEU A 123 -0.90 7.02 16.33
CA LEU A 123 -0.86 5.84 15.46
C LEU A 123 -0.09 6.12 14.17
N ALA A 124 -0.29 7.29 13.57
CA ALA A 124 0.41 7.71 12.38
C ALA A 124 1.92 7.87 12.61
N ASP A 125 2.29 8.57 13.70
CA ASP A 125 3.69 8.79 14.08
C ASP A 125 4.40 7.47 14.41
N GLY A 126 3.73 6.57 15.12
CA GLY A 126 4.24 5.23 15.41
C GLY A 126 4.46 4.40 14.14
N LEU A 127 3.51 4.43 13.21
CA LEU A 127 3.63 3.76 11.91
C LEU A 127 4.81 4.31 11.11
N PHE A 128 4.92 5.62 10.99
CA PHE A 128 5.99 6.28 10.22
C PHE A 128 7.36 6.00 10.81
N THR A 129 7.49 6.08 12.12
CA THR A 129 8.76 5.80 12.82
C THR A 129 9.18 4.34 12.63
N SER A 130 8.29 3.38 12.91
CA SER A 130 8.60 1.96 12.76
C SER A 130 8.89 1.57 11.30
N THR A 131 8.18 2.18 10.34
CA THR A 131 8.44 1.95 8.91
C THR A 131 9.83 2.46 8.52
N LYS A 132 10.19 3.67 8.96
CA LYS A 132 11.50 4.25 8.67
C LYS A 132 12.64 3.42 9.28
N GLU A 133 12.51 3.02 10.53
CA GLU A 133 13.51 2.16 11.20
C GLU A 133 13.71 0.84 10.45
N ALA A 134 12.63 0.21 9.98
CA ALA A 134 12.70 -1.03 9.20
C ALA A 134 13.39 -0.82 7.84
N ILE A 135 13.11 0.30 7.16
CA ILE A 135 13.77 0.65 5.89
C ILE A 135 15.28 0.90 6.11
N ASP A 136 15.64 1.72 7.10
CA ASP A 136 17.03 2.02 7.45
C ASP A 136 17.85 0.75 7.78
N GLU A 137 17.19 -0.27 8.34
CA GLU A 137 17.83 -1.57 8.60
C GLU A 137 18.07 -2.36 7.30
N LEU A 138 17.11 -2.36 6.37
CA LEU A 138 17.24 -3.03 5.06
C LEU A 138 18.29 -2.33 4.19
N GLU A 139 18.31 -1.01 4.16
CA GLU A 139 19.32 -0.24 3.43
C GLU A 139 20.74 -0.56 3.89
N ARG A 140 20.95 -0.68 5.21
CA ARG A 140 22.27 -1.11 5.75
C ARG A 140 22.69 -2.50 5.32
N LYS A 141 21.74 -3.35 4.92
CA LYS A 141 21.96 -4.70 4.42
C LYS A 141 21.96 -4.75 2.89
N GLU A 142 21.87 -3.61 2.22
CA GLU A 142 21.75 -3.49 0.76
C GLU A 142 20.57 -4.30 0.18
N MET A 143 19.48 -4.40 0.95
CA MET A 143 18.25 -5.12 0.58
C MET A 143 17.16 -4.15 0.13
N PRO A 144 16.34 -4.50 -0.87
CA PRO A 144 15.20 -3.68 -1.25
C PRO A 144 14.16 -3.62 -0.13
N ALA A 145 13.57 -2.44 0.08
CA ALA A 145 12.51 -2.25 1.04
C ALA A 145 11.15 -2.58 0.39
N VAL A 146 10.61 -3.72 0.73
CA VAL A 146 9.33 -4.22 0.20
C VAL A 146 8.39 -4.55 1.35
N LEU A 147 7.24 -3.91 1.40
CA LEU A 147 6.18 -4.18 2.38
C LEU A 147 5.05 -4.96 1.70
N VAL A 148 4.72 -6.13 2.23
CA VAL A 148 3.62 -6.97 1.72
C VAL A 148 2.43 -6.91 2.65
N VAL A 149 1.27 -6.59 2.08
CA VAL A 149 0.02 -6.37 2.82
C VAL A 149 -1.20 -6.93 2.09
N SER A 150 -2.35 -6.86 2.73
CA SER A 150 -3.65 -7.19 2.14
C SER A 150 -3.95 -6.28 0.91
N PRO A 151 -4.58 -6.82 -0.15
CA PRO A 151 -5.00 -6.04 -1.32
C PRO A 151 -5.90 -4.84 -0.95
N ILE A 152 -6.71 -4.98 0.11
CA ILE A 152 -7.67 -3.97 0.56
C ILE A 152 -6.95 -2.67 0.95
N ILE A 153 -5.86 -2.77 1.70
CA ILE A 153 -5.14 -1.60 2.25
C ILE A 153 -3.97 -1.15 1.38
N ARG A 154 -3.52 -1.96 0.41
CA ARG A 154 -2.29 -1.73 -0.33
C ARG A 154 -2.19 -0.31 -0.92
N ALA A 155 -3.18 0.10 -1.70
CA ALA A 155 -3.15 1.40 -2.40
C ALA A 155 -3.18 2.58 -1.42
N TRP A 156 -4.04 2.49 -0.41
CA TRP A 156 -4.14 3.50 0.64
C TRP A 156 -2.85 3.61 1.45
N LEU A 157 -2.29 2.48 1.88
CA LEU A 157 -1.07 2.45 2.68
C LEU A 157 0.15 2.92 1.88
N SER A 158 0.28 2.52 0.62
CA SER A 158 1.31 3.02 -0.29
C SER A 158 1.28 4.55 -0.39
N LYS A 159 0.09 5.13 -0.59
CA LYS A 159 -0.09 6.58 -0.66
C LYS A 159 0.25 7.27 0.67
N LEU A 160 -0.12 6.65 1.79
CA LEU A 160 0.16 7.18 3.12
C LEU A 160 1.67 7.19 3.42
N LEU A 161 2.36 6.06 3.18
CA LEU A 161 3.77 5.90 3.50
C LEU A 161 4.69 6.69 2.56
N ARG A 162 4.28 6.95 1.31
CA ARG A 162 5.02 7.81 0.40
C ARG A 162 5.26 9.24 0.91
N ARG A 163 4.49 9.68 1.90
CA ARG A 163 4.70 10.99 2.55
C ARG A 163 5.99 11.04 3.35
N VAL A 164 6.49 9.91 3.82
CA VAL A 164 7.66 9.80 4.68
C VAL A 164 8.84 9.09 4.02
N THR A 165 8.57 8.24 3.03
CA THR A 165 9.61 7.53 2.27
C THR A 165 9.17 7.29 0.83
N LYS A 166 10.14 7.39 -0.11
CA LYS A 166 9.95 7.07 -1.52
C LYS A 166 10.57 5.73 -1.91
N ASP A 167 11.39 5.17 -1.03
CA ASP A 167 12.20 3.99 -1.30
C ASP A 167 11.49 2.68 -0.92
N LEU A 168 10.26 2.79 -0.36
CA LEU A 168 9.44 1.65 0.00
C LEU A 168 8.51 1.24 -1.14
N THR A 169 8.64 0.01 -1.59
CA THR A 169 7.66 -0.62 -2.50
C THR A 169 6.60 -1.33 -1.68
N VAL A 170 5.32 -0.98 -1.87
CA VAL A 170 4.20 -1.65 -1.19
C VAL A 170 3.50 -2.57 -2.18
N LEU A 171 3.54 -3.86 -1.91
CA LEU A 171 2.88 -4.92 -2.68
C LEU A 171 1.73 -5.53 -1.89
N SER A 172 0.74 -6.05 -2.61
CA SER A 172 -0.19 -6.99 -2.01
C SER A 172 0.26 -8.44 -2.27
N TYR A 173 -0.15 -9.37 -1.42
CA TYR A 173 0.22 -10.78 -1.59
C TYR A 173 -0.27 -11.37 -2.93
N VAL A 174 -1.34 -10.82 -3.54
CA VAL A 174 -1.83 -11.25 -4.87
C VAL A 174 -0.96 -10.77 -6.04
N GLU A 175 -0.05 -9.82 -5.80
CA GLU A 175 0.90 -9.33 -6.81
C GLU A 175 2.17 -10.19 -6.87
N ILE A 176 2.38 -11.07 -5.89
CA ILE A 176 3.54 -11.96 -5.82
C ILE A 176 3.19 -13.27 -6.51
N PRO A 177 3.93 -13.69 -7.54
CA PRO A 177 3.73 -14.99 -8.18
C PRO A 177 3.91 -16.16 -7.21
N ASP A 178 3.11 -17.21 -7.35
CA ASP A 178 3.12 -18.38 -6.45
C ASP A 178 4.49 -19.08 -6.37
N ASP A 179 5.29 -19.00 -7.44
CA ASP A 179 6.62 -19.60 -7.54
C ASP A 179 7.75 -18.68 -7.04
N GLN A 180 7.43 -17.44 -6.60
CA GLN A 180 8.42 -16.53 -6.05
C GLN A 180 8.70 -16.84 -4.58
N PRO A 181 9.91 -17.26 -4.22
CA PRO A 181 10.28 -17.41 -2.82
C PRO A 181 10.30 -16.06 -2.12
N ILE A 182 9.79 -16.01 -0.89
CA ILE A 182 9.83 -14.83 -0.04
C ILE A 182 10.58 -15.11 1.26
N SER A 183 11.21 -14.08 1.80
CA SER A 183 11.90 -14.11 3.10
C SER A 183 11.41 -12.96 3.96
N VAL A 184 10.67 -13.25 5.02
CA VAL A 184 10.22 -12.21 5.97
C VAL A 184 11.42 -11.74 6.78
N THR A 185 11.79 -10.48 6.61
CA THR A 185 12.95 -9.86 7.27
C THR A 185 12.60 -9.19 8.58
N SER A 186 11.45 -8.54 8.64
CA SER A 186 10.95 -7.84 9.83
C SER A 186 9.45 -7.64 9.75
N THR A 187 8.85 -7.37 10.91
CA THR A 187 7.43 -7.04 11.04
C THR A 187 7.30 -5.63 11.62
N ILE A 188 6.60 -4.76 10.89
CA ILE A 188 6.29 -3.41 11.34
C ILE A 188 5.17 -3.51 12.38
N SER A 189 5.47 -3.09 13.61
CA SER A 189 4.53 -3.01 14.72
C SER A 189 4.60 -1.64 15.36
N ILE A 190 3.50 -1.20 15.92
CA ILE A 190 3.44 0.03 16.71
C ILE A 190 3.44 -0.39 18.16
N LYS A 191 4.51 -0.04 18.89
CA LYS A 191 4.52 -0.21 20.34
C LYS A 191 3.38 0.65 20.91
N ARG A 192 2.31 0.02 21.39
CA ARG A 192 1.43 0.69 22.34
C ARG A 192 2.30 1.01 23.54
N GLU A 193 2.49 2.29 23.86
CA GLU A 193 2.91 2.63 25.22
C GLU A 193 1.88 1.97 26.14
N GLU A 194 2.30 0.94 26.89
CA GLU A 194 1.53 0.44 27.99
C GLU A 194 1.18 1.67 28.82
N ALA A 195 -0.10 2.00 28.87
CA ALA A 195 -0.61 3.06 29.74
C ALA A 195 0.03 2.80 31.10
N ALA A 196 0.90 3.72 31.50
CA ALA A 196 1.67 3.62 32.73
C ALA A 196 0.69 3.20 33.82
N ASN A 197 0.96 2.02 34.37
CA ASN A 197 0.25 1.41 35.46
C ASN A 197 0.01 2.47 36.56
N THR A 198 -1.15 3.14 36.52
CA THR A 198 -1.63 3.90 37.65
C THR A 198 -1.94 2.85 38.70
N GLY A 199 -0.96 2.65 39.59
CA GLY A 199 -1.08 1.78 40.72
C GLY A 199 -2.37 2.06 41.51
N PRO A 200 -2.85 1.10 42.28
CA PRO A 200 -4.13 1.19 42.94
C PRO A 200 -4.16 2.43 43.82
N VAL A 201 -5.16 3.32 43.57
CA VAL A 201 -5.44 4.47 44.42
C VAL A 201 -5.91 3.92 45.76
N SER A 202 -4.99 3.96 46.73
CA SER A 202 -5.28 3.61 48.12
C SER A 202 -6.30 4.62 48.66
N TYR A 203 -7.55 4.21 48.78
CA TYR A 203 -8.56 4.91 49.53
C TYR A 203 -8.19 4.81 51.02
N THR A 204 -7.44 5.76 51.54
CA THR A 204 -7.27 5.95 52.95
C THR A 204 -8.58 6.54 53.54
N HIS A 205 -9.12 5.80 54.46
CA HIS A 205 -10.25 6.08 55.30
C HIS A 205 -10.32 7.56 55.77
N LEU A 206 -11.42 8.24 55.42
CA LEU A 206 -11.92 9.37 56.20
C LEU A 206 -12.65 8.79 57.41
N ARG A 207 -11.99 8.82 58.55
CA ARG A 207 -12.60 8.56 59.86
C ARG A 207 -13.54 9.72 60.17
N ALA A 208 -14.83 9.43 60.23
CA ALA A 208 -15.82 10.33 60.83
C ALA A 208 -15.56 10.45 62.33
N HIS A 209 -15.29 11.63 62.81
CA HIS A 209 -15.32 11.99 64.22
C HIS A 209 -16.78 12.12 64.63
N GLU A 210 -17.21 11.15 65.37
CA GLU A 210 -18.40 11.22 66.18
C GLU A 210 -18.08 12.08 67.41
N THR A 211 -18.67 13.26 67.49
CA THR A 211 -18.66 14.06 68.68
C THR A 211 -19.96 13.83 69.40
N ASP A 212 -19.90 13.07 70.49
CA ASP A 212 -20.82 13.03 71.55
C ASP A 212 -21.01 14.44 72.18
N ARG A 213 -22.27 14.87 72.36
CA ARG A 213 -22.69 15.77 73.43
C ARG A 213 -24.20 15.70 73.68
N TYR A 214 -24.57 15.19 74.93
CA TYR A 214 -25.71 15.43 75.74
C TYR A 214 -27.10 15.34 75.12
#